data_81413ce4157a40fded52ec5e71d105cc
#
_entry.id   81413ce4157a40fded52ec5e71d105cc
#
_cell.length_a   1.000
_cell.length_b   1.000
_cell.length_c   1.000
_cell.angle_alpha   90.00
_cell.angle_beta   90.00
_cell.angle_gamma   90.00
#
_symmetry.space_group_name_H-M   'P 1'
#
loop_
_entity.id
_entity.type
_entity.pdbx_description
1 polymer ?
#
loop_
_entity_poly.entity_id
_entity_poly.type
_entity_poly.pdbx_seq_one_letter_code
_entity_poly.pdbx_strand_id
1 'polypeptide(L)'
;MKSFLTLALGAFAALLAPVFTAEVVPRATFAEVKDYGSNPTGTGMWLYVPRNLAARPAIVVGLHWCSGSAQAYYQGTHWASDAEKYGYIVIYPQTPYLRSNCWDVSSKKTLTHGGGGVSTSMANMVSFVIAQYGADKSRVFATGTSSGAMMTNVLAATYPDVFAAGIAYAGVPAGCFMSADESPDYWNGTCSLGQTILTQQQWADVAKAMYPGYTGPRPKMQIYHGSLDTTLYVQNYYETIKQWTGLFGYTTTPVSETPNYPRSPYTKYVFGDKLETFLGNGVTHSIDVFAEEDLKWFGFLVRRPPEHGVTTMTAPATTTSAAAGSGTAPQWGQCGGIGWTGATVCVSPFQCNKVNDWYSQCQ
;
A
#
# COMPACT_ATOMS: atom_id res chain seq x y z
N MET A 1 -5.80 78.57 22.55
CA MET A 1 -5.34 77.47 21.68
C MET A 1 -5.53 76.16 22.47
N LYS A 2 -6.59 75.40 22.18
CA LYS A 2 -6.90 74.13 22.85
C LYS A 2 -6.67 73.00 21.83
N SER A 3 -5.65 72.16 22.08
CA SER A 3 -5.33 70.96 21.27
C SER A 3 -6.26 69.81 21.66
N PHE A 4 -7.00 69.26 20.69
CA PHE A 4 -7.76 68.03 20.87
C PHE A 4 -6.88 66.86 20.42
N LEU A 5 -6.61 65.93 21.35
CA LEU A 5 -5.94 64.68 21.11
C LEU A 5 -7.02 63.61 20.79
N THR A 6 -7.09 63.15 19.55
CA THR A 6 -8.03 62.09 19.14
C THR A 6 -7.34 60.74 19.32
N LEU A 7 -7.84 59.94 20.26
CA LEU A 7 -7.40 58.55 20.44
C LEU A 7 -8.16 57.67 19.44
N ALA A 8 -7.45 57.07 18.50
CA ALA A 8 -8.00 56.02 17.61
C ALA A 8 -7.91 54.65 18.30
N LEU A 9 -9.06 54.10 18.68
CA LEU A 9 -9.18 52.69 19.11
C LEU A 9 -9.14 51.83 17.84
N GLY A 10 -8.04 51.12 17.62
CA GLY A 10 -7.96 50.04 16.63
C GLY A 10 -8.64 48.78 17.16
N ALA A 11 -9.77 48.39 16.58
CA ALA A 11 -10.39 47.10 16.84
C ALA A 11 -9.59 46.00 16.13
N PHE A 12 -8.88 45.16 16.89
CA PHE A 12 -8.34 43.89 16.39
C PHE A 12 -9.47 42.89 16.26
N ALA A 13 -9.95 42.67 15.05
CA ALA A 13 -10.80 41.55 14.74
C ALA A 13 -9.93 40.27 14.70
N ALA A 14 -9.98 39.47 15.74
CA ALA A 14 -9.42 38.11 15.73
C ALA A 14 -10.20 37.26 14.73
N LEU A 15 -9.60 36.96 13.60
CA LEU A 15 -10.09 35.96 12.65
C LEU A 15 -9.99 34.59 13.35
N LEU A 16 -11.10 34.12 13.91
CA LEU A 16 -11.25 32.73 14.33
C LEU A 16 -11.23 31.86 13.06
N ALA A 17 -10.09 31.20 12.81
CA ALA A 17 -10.05 30.15 11.83
C ALA A 17 -11.04 29.05 12.20
N PRO A 18 -11.83 28.49 11.27
CA PRO A 18 -12.73 27.41 11.57
C PRO A 18 -11.91 26.21 12.07
N VAL A 19 -12.16 25.79 13.30
CA VAL A 19 -11.65 24.53 13.85
C VAL A 19 -12.45 23.44 13.17
N PHE A 20 -11.89 22.85 12.09
CA PHE A 20 -12.42 21.62 11.53
C PHE A 20 -12.20 20.54 12.59
N THR A 21 -13.26 20.10 13.23
CA THR A 21 -13.24 18.88 14.02
C THR A 21 -13.21 17.73 13.01
N ALA A 22 -12.01 17.28 12.66
CA ALA A 22 -11.84 16.12 11.81
C ALA A 22 -12.52 14.90 12.45
N GLU A 23 -13.30 14.17 11.66
CA GLU A 23 -14.00 12.96 12.12
C GLU A 23 -12.96 11.91 12.56
N VAL A 24 -12.92 11.60 13.87
CA VAL A 24 -12.00 10.60 14.40
C VAL A 24 -12.61 9.22 14.14
N VAL A 25 -11.94 8.42 13.32
CA VAL A 25 -12.37 7.04 13.07
C VAL A 25 -12.23 6.22 14.36
N PRO A 26 -13.29 5.51 14.78
CA PRO A 26 -13.22 4.62 15.95
C PRO A 26 -12.16 3.53 15.75
N ARG A 27 -11.42 3.20 16.81
CA ARG A 27 -10.37 2.16 16.74
C ARG A 27 -10.96 0.79 16.46
N ALA A 28 -10.19 -0.03 15.75
CA ALA A 28 -10.55 -1.38 15.29
C ALA A 28 -11.82 -1.42 14.42
N THR A 29 -12.10 -0.34 13.71
CA THR A 29 -13.17 -0.26 12.73
C THR A 29 -12.61 0.11 11.36
N PHE A 30 -13.15 -0.51 10.32
CA PHE A 30 -12.97 -0.09 8.95
C PHE A 30 -14.05 0.94 8.64
N ALA A 31 -13.70 2.21 8.50
CA ALA A 31 -14.66 3.28 8.34
C ALA A 31 -14.26 4.26 7.24
N GLU A 32 -15.26 4.81 6.56
CA GLU A 32 -15.07 5.85 5.56
C GLU A 32 -14.73 7.19 6.22
N VAL A 33 -13.73 7.88 5.69
CA VAL A 33 -13.42 9.27 6.00
C VAL A 33 -13.93 10.14 4.86
N LYS A 34 -15.03 10.85 5.10
CA LYS A 34 -15.73 11.62 4.06
C LYS A 34 -14.99 12.90 3.69
N ASP A 35 -14.32 13.52 4.66
CA ASP A 35 -13.56 14.76 4.47
C ASP A 35 -12.15 14.60 5.00
N TYR A 36 -11.20 14.46 4.09
CA TYR A 36 -9.76 14.45 4.37
C TYR A 36 -9.05 15.67 3.77
N GLY A 37 -9.82 16.70 3.41
CA GLY A 37 -9.34 17.91 2.77
C GLY A 37 -9.41 17.86 1.24
N SER A 38 -8.41 18.42 0.55
CA SER A 38 -8.41 18.51 -0.91
C SER A 38 -8.45 17.13 -1.57
N ASN A 39 -9.52 16.88 -2.32
CA ASN A 39 -9.76 15.63 -3.07
C ASN A 39 -10.15 15.95 -4.52
N PRO A 40 -9.16 16.22 -5.39
CA PRO A 40 -9.43 16.71 -6.73
C PRO A 40 -10.13 15.68 -7.65
N THR A 41 -10.10 14.41 -7.30
CA THR A 41 -10.64 13.32 -8.14
C THR A 41 -11.87 12.62 -7.57
N GLY A 42 -12.28 12.94 -6.35
CA GLY A 42 -13.35 12.20 -5.67
C GLY A 42 -12.94 10.81 -5.22
N THR A 43 -11.63 10.55 -5.05
CA THR A 43 -11.12 9.27 -4.53
C THR A 43 -11.63 9.06 -3.11
N GLY A 44 -12.31 7.94 -2.86
CA GLY A 44 -12.80 7.57 -1.53
C GLY A 44 -11.65 7.22 -0.58
N MET A 45 -11.80 7.52 0.70
CA MET A 45 -10.84 7.15 1.73
C MET A 45 -11.52 6.29 2.79
N TRP A 46 -11.00 5.11 3.01
CA TRP A 46 -11.35 4.24 4.12
C TRP A 46 -10.14 4.07 5.02
N LEU A 47 -10.36 4.01 6.33
CA LEU A 47 -9.30 4.00 7.32
C LEU A 47 -9.48 2.86 8.29
N TYR A 48 -8.38 2.20 8.66
CA TYR A 48 -8.32 1.28 9.78
C TYR A 48 -7.28 1.77 10.79
N VAL A 49 -7.75 2.10 11.99
CA VAL A 49 -6.91 2.53 13.12
C VAL A 49 -6.92 1.42 14.17
N PRO A 50 -5.79 0.77 14.48
CA PRO A 50 -5.75 -0.36 15.41
C PRO A 50 -6.05 0.08 16.85
N ARG A 51 -6.45 -0.88 17.69
CA ARG A 51 -6.63 -0.66 19.15
C ARG A 51 -5.34 -0.20 19.79
N ASN A 52 -4.25 -0.91 19.47
CA ASN A 52 -2.91 -0.67 20.00
C ASN A 52 -2.11 0.24 19.07
N LEU A 53 -2.59 1.47 18.87
CA LEU A 53 -1.91 2.44 18.03
C LEU A 53 -0.56 2.86 18.65
N ALA A 54 0.52 2.81 17.88
CA ALA A 54 1.82 3.30 18.30
C ALA A 54 1.78 4.84 18.55
N ALA A 55 2.65 5.36 19.41
CA ALA A 55 2.71 6.79 19.71
C ALA A 55 3.00 7.66 18.46
N ARG A 56 3.80 7.13 17.54
CA ARG A 56 4.07 7.68 16.21
C ARG A 56 3.86 6.58 15.18
N PRO A 57 2.60 6.32 14.79
CA PRO A 57 2.29 5.19 13.92
C PRO A 57 2.87 5.39 12.52
N ALA A 58 3.31 4.29 11.90
CA ALA A 58 3.53 4.27 10.47
C ALA A 58 2.19 4.29 9.72
N ILE A 59 2.23 4.56 8.41
CA ILE A 59 1.07 4.52 7.53
C ILE A 59 1.34 3.49 6.43
N VAL A 60 0.37 2.61 6.18
CA VAL A 60 0.34 1.74 5.01
C VAL A 60 -0.84 2.14 4.12
N VAL A 61 -0.59 2.45 2.86
CA VAL A 61 -1.64 2.71 1.86
C VAL A 61 -1.84 1.44 1.06
N GLY A 62 -3.00 0.79 1.24
CA GLY A 62 -3.36 -0.48 0.64
C GLY A 62 -4.28 -0.31 -0.57
N LEU A 63 -3.80 -0.67 -1.77
CA LEU A 63 -4.42 -0.34 -3.07
C LEU A 63 -5.04 -1.59 -3.71
N HIS A 64 -6.35 -1.57 -3.90
CA HIS A 64 -7.10 -2.67 -4.49
C HIS A 64 -6.80 -2.87 -6.00
N TRP A 65 -7.13 -4.06 -6.52
CA TRP A 65 -7.05 -4.42 -7.95
C TRP A 65 -8.23 -3.89 -8.75
N CYS A 66 -8.20 -4.02 -10.09
CA CYS A 66 -9.37 -3.76 -10.95
C CYS A 66 -10.55 -4.63 -10.52
N SER A 67 -11.76 -4.11 -10.61
CA SER A 67 -12.99 -4.74 -10.10
C SER A 67 -13.01 -4.97 -8.57
N GLY A 68 -11.94 -4.58 -7.86
CA GLY A 68 -11.86 -4.62 -6.41
C GLY A 68 -12.48 -3.39 -5.75
N SER A 69 -12.27 -3.30 -4.44
CA SER A 69 -12.69 -2.15 -3.64
C SER A 69 -11.81 -2.00 -2.40
N ALA A 70 -11.89 -0.85 -1.73
CA ALA A 70 -11.27 -0.64 -0.42
C ALA A 70 -11.69 -1.73 0.57
N GLN A 71 -12.99 -2.07 0.59
CA GLN A 71 -13.54 -3.15 1.43
C GLN A 71 -12.94 -4.51 1.08
N ALA A 72 -12.85 -4.85 -0.21
CA ALA A 72 -12.29 -6.13 -0.65
C ALA A 72 -10.79 -6.25 -0.29
N TYR A 73 -10.02 -5.16 -0.42
CA TYR A 73 -8.61 -5.15 -0.06
C TYR A 73 -8.40 -5.23 1.46
N TYR A 74 -9.26 -4.57 2.25
CA TYR A 74 -9.30 -4.69 3.70
C TYR A 74 -9.56 -6.13 4.16
N GLN A 75 -10.54 -6.80 3.54
CA GLN A 75 -10.92 -8.16 3.93
C GLN A 75 -9.96 -9.24 3.38
N GLY A 76 -9.39 -9.00 2.20
CA GLY A 76 -8.58 -9.99 1.48
C GLY A 76 -7.08 -9.92 1.79
N THR A 77 -6.62 -8.99 2.67
CA THR A 77 -5.20 -8.84 2.97
C THR A 77 -4.94 -8.84 4.48
N HIS A 78 -3.68 -9.09 4.85
CA HIS A 78 -3.24 -9.16 6.24
C HIS A 78 -3.08 -7.80 6.93
N TRP A 79 -3.16 -6.67 6.20
CA TRP A 79 -2.72 -5.36 6.69
C TRP A 79 -3.47 -4.88 7.94
N ALA A 80 -4.80 -5.07 8.00
CA ALA A 80 -5.57 -4.65 9.18
C ALA A 80 -5.29 -5.54 10.40
N SER A 81 -5.16 -6.86 10.21
CA SER A 81 -4.83 -7.78 11.29
C SER A 81 -3.42 -7.57 11.85
N ASP A 82 -2.47 -7.25 10.99
CA ASP A 82 -1.10 -6.96 11.42
C ASP A 82 -0.98 -5.55 12.02
N ALA A 83 -1.84 -4.60 11.62
CA ALA A 83 -1.92 -3.30 12.28
C ALA A 83 -2.20 -3.43 13.78
N GLU A 84 -3.02 -4.42 14.21
CA GLU A 84 -3.28 -4.69 15.63
C GLU A 84 -2.01 -5.12 16.40
N LYS A 85 -1.06 -5.77 15.73
CA LYS A 85 0.20 -6.22 16.35
C LYS A 85 1.28 -5.14 16.35
N TYR A 86 1.35 -4.36 15.27
CA TYR A 86 2.48 -3.46 15.02
C TYR A 86 2.13 -1.98 15.19
N GLY A 87 0.87 -1.66 15.42
CA GLY A 87 0.41 -0.30 15.78
C GLY A 87 0.48 0.72 14.65
N TYR A 88 0.47 0.32 13.38
CA TYR A 88 0.39 1.24 12.25
C TYR A 88 -1.05 1.49 11.81
N ILE A 89 -1.27 2.54 11.04
CA ILE A 89 -2.58 2.88 10.45
C ILE A 89 -2.60 2.39 9.01
N VAL A 90 -3.75 1.88 8.55
CA VAL A 90 -3.94 1.51 7.14
C VAL A 90 -4.95 2.44 6.49
N ILE A 91 -4.54 3.08 5.39
CA ILE A 91 -5.43 3.78 4.46
C ILE A 91 -5.79 2.81 3.36
N TYR A 92 -7.08 2.65 3.09
CA TYR A 92 -7.62 1.89 1.96
C TYR A 92 -8.35 2.87 1.03
N PRO A 93 -7.66 3.40 0.01
CA PRO A 93 -8.31 4.26 -0.95
C PRO A 93 -9.33 3.47 -1.79
N GLN A 94 -10.37 4.17 -2.27
CA GLN A 94 -11.35 3.66 -3.22
C GLN A 94 -11.25 4.47 -4.50
N THR A 95 -11.01 3.80 -5.63
CA THR A 95 -10.98 4.47 -6.93
C THR A 95 -12.32 5.14 -7.24
N PRO A 96 -12.33 6.34 -7.85
CA PRO A 96 -13.55 6.99 -8.29
C PRO A 96 -14.08 6.44 -9.65
N TYR A 97 -13.29 5.59 -10.34
CA TYR A 97 -13.61 5.11 -11.69
C TYR A 97 -14.43 3.82 -11.64
N LEU A 98 -15.73 3.96 -11.39
CA LEU A 98 -16.64 2.84 -11.11
C LEU A 98 -16.85 1.87 -12.29
N ARG A 99 -16.49 2.27 -13.53
CA ARG A 99 -16.65 1.42 -14.71
C ARG A 99 -15.73 0.20 -14.69
N SER A 100 -14.47 0.41 -14.30
CA SER A 100 -13.44 -0.63 -14.27
C SER A 100 -13.07 -1.02 -12.83
N ASN A 101 -13.29 -0.10 -11.88
CA ASN A 101 -12.67 -0.08 -10.56
C ASN A 101 -11.15 -0.28 -10.62
N CYS A 102 -10.51 0.14 -11.72
CA CYS A 102 -9.06 0.25 -11.83
C CYS A 102 -8.58 1.62 -11.33
N TRP A 103 -7.30 1.74 -11.03
CA TRP A 103 -6.68 3.02 -10.72
C TRP A 103 -6.32 3.76 -12.00
N ASP A 104 -6.53 5.07 -12.02
CA ASP A 104 -5.96 5.92 -13.06
C ASP A 104 -4.42 5.96 -12.91
N VAL A 105 -3.74 5.29 -13.79
CA VAL A 105 -2.28 5.29 -13.95
C VAL A 105 -1.88 5.76 -15.34
N SER A 106 -2.79 6.46 -16.01
CA SER A 106 -2.70 6.81 -17.43
C SER A 106 -2.73 8.31 -17.70
N SER A 107 -3.48 9.09 -16.88
CA SER A 107 -3.60 10.53 -17.10
C SER A 107 -2.35 11.29 -16.63
N LYS A 108 -2.00 12.35 -17.35
CA LYS A 108 -0.91 13.25 -16.97
C LYS A 108 -1.10 13.84 -15.56
N LYS A 109 -2.34 14.10 -15.16
CA LYS A 109 -2.66 14.62 -13.82
C LYS A 109 -2.21 13.66 -12.72
N THR A 110 -2.47 12.38 -12.89
CA THR A 110 -2.04 11.34 -11.93
C THR A 110 -0.54 11.07 -12.00
N LEU A 111 0.04 11.14 -13.19
CA LEU A 111 1.47 10.90 -13.43
C LEU A 111 2.36 12.12 -13.17
N THR A 112 1.83 13.18 -12.54
CA THR A 112 2.59 14.40 -12.21
C THR A 112 2.46 14.71 -10.73
N HIS A 113 3.58 14.99 -10.05
CA HIS A 113 3.59 15.49 -8.68
C HIS A 113 2.78 16.79 -8.58
N GLY A 114 1.81 16.84 -7.66
CA GLY A 114 0.90 18.00 -7.54
C GLY A 114 -0.03 18.21 -8.74
N GLY A 115 -0.15 17.25 -9.67
CA GLY A 115 -0.91 17.40 -10.90
C GLY A 115 -2.44 17.39 -10.75
N GLY A 116 -2.96 17.13 -9.55
CA GLY A 116 -4.40 17.11 -9.26
C GLY A 116 -5.09 15.82 -9.71
N GLY A 117 -4.36 14.76 -9.96
CA GLY A 117 -4.90 13.41 -10.22
C GLY A 117 -5.05 12.57 -8.95
N VAL A 118 -5.30 11.27 -9.13
CA VAL A 118 -5.52 10.31 -8.03
C VAL A 118 -4.31 10.23 -7.09
N SER A 119 -3.09 10.30 -7.63
CA SER A 119 -1.87 10.32 -6.82
C SER A 119 -1.83 11.51 -5.84
N THR A 120 -2.36 12.70 -6.27
CA THR A 120 -2.47 13.88 -5.40
C THR A 120 -3.51 13.65 -4.29
N SER A 121 -4.67 13.06 -4.61
CA SER A 121 -5.68 12.73 -3.59
C SER A 121 -5.12 11.78 -2.53
N MET A 122 -4.33 10.78 -2.93
CA MET A 122 -3.70 9.83 -2.00
C MET A 122 -2.60 10.49 -1.13
N ALA A 123 -1.80 11.40 -1.68
CA ALA A 123 -0.84 12.17 -0.88
C ALA A 123 -1.54 13.06 0.16
N ASN A 124 -2.72 13.60 -0.18
CA ASN A 124 -3.55 14.37 0.76
C ASN A 124 -4.15 13.48 1.87
N MET A 125 -4.57 12.24 1.56
CA MET A 125 -4.98 11.26 2.58
C MET A 125 -3.87 10.98 3.59
N VAL A 126 -2.64 10.80 3.11
CA VAL A 126 -1.47 10.63 3.98
C VAL A 126 -1.25 11.86 4.86
N SER A 127 -1.32 13.05 4.29
CA SER A 127 -1.18 14.31 5.03
C SER A 127 -2.25 14.47 6.11
N PHE A 128 -3.49 14.10 5.80
CA PHE A 128 -4.59 14.05 6.77
C PHE A 128 -4.28 13.11 7.94
N VAL A 129 -3.84 11.88 7.68
CA VAL A 129 -3.52 10.90 8.73
C VAL A 129 -2.33 11.36 9.58
N ILE A 130 -1.32 11.97 8.97
CA ILE A 130 -0.18 12.56 9.72
C ILE A 130 -0.68 13.65 10.67
N ALA A 131 -1.50 14.57 10.19
CA ALA A 131 -2.04 15.66 11.00
C ALA A 131 -2.98 15.18 12.11
N GLN A 132 -3.86 14.22 11.79
CA GLN A 132 -4.91 13.75 12.70
C GLN A 132 -4.39 12.81 13.79
N TYR A 133 -3.42 11.96 13.49
CA TYR A 133 -2.96 10.89 14.39
C TYR A 133 -1.49 11.04 14.82
N GLY A 134 -0.79 12.10 14.43
CA GLY A 134 0.63 12.29 14.71
C GLY A 134 1.51 11.20 14.09
N ALA A 135 1.12 10.69 12.92
CA ALA A 135 1.83 9.60 12.27
C ALA A 135 3.25 9.99 11.84
N ASP A 136 4.13 9.00 11.77
CA ASP A 136 5.53 9.21 11.40
C ASP A 136 5.65 9.39 9.89
N LYS A 137 5.87 10.62 9.45
CA LYS A 137 6.05 10.97 8.04
C LYS A 137 7.23 10.27 7.35
N SER A 138 8.18 9.72 8.11
CA SER A 138 9.30 8.95 7.55
C SER A 138 8.96 7.46 7.36
N ARG A 139 7.79 7.02 7.80
CA ARG A 139 7.32 5.63 7.74
C ARG A 139 5.96 5.53 7.06
N VAL A 140 5.90 6.03 5.83
CA VAL A 140 4.72 5.96 4.95
C VAL A 140 5.03 4.98 3.83
N PHE A 141 4.17 3.99 3.64
CA PHE A 141 4.38 2.87 2.72
C PHE A 141 3.18 2.71 1.80
N ALA A 142 3.41 2.23 0.58
CA ALA A 142 2.35 1.88 -0.37
C ALA A 142 2.46 0.42 -0.78
N THR A 143 1.32 -0.25 -0.92
CA THR A 143 1.26 -1.62 -1.44
C THR A 143 -0.02 -1.83 -2.24
N GLY A 144 0.03 -2.72 -3.21
CA GLY A 144 -1.15 -3.03 -4.01
C GLY A 144 -0.95 -4.22 -4.94
N THR A 145 -2.06 -4.71 -5.48
CA THR A 145 -2.10 -5.85 -6.39
C THR A 145 -2.68 -5.42 -7.73
N SER A 146 -2.11 -5.89 -8.85
CA SER A 146 -2.57 -5.61 -10.21
C SER A 146 -2.60 -4.08 -10.46
N SER A 147 -3.76 -3.49 -10.77
CA SER A 147 -3.93 -2.04 -10.88
C SER A 147 -3.44 -1.29 -9.63
N GLY A 148 -3.60 -1.85 -8.42
CA GLY A 148 -3.04 -1.29 -7.20
C GLY A 148 -1.51 -1.32 -7.15
N ALA A 149 -0.88 -2.35 -7.72
CA ALA A 149 0.57 -2.41 -7.88
C ALA A 149 1.09 -1.38 -8.91
N MET A 150 0.33 -1.17 -9.98
CA MET A 150 0.61 -0.10 -10.95
C MET A 150 0.59 1.26 -10.25
N MET A 151 -0.44 1.53 -9.45
CA MET A 151 -0.55 2.76 -8.68
C MET A 151 0.54 2.87 -7.60
N THR A 152 0.99 1.76 -6.98
CA THR A 152 2.13 1.76 -6.06
C THR A 152 3.41 2.28 -6.75
N ASN A 153 3.70 1.81 -7.97
CA ASN A 153 4.82 2.31 -8.76
C ASN A 153 4.66 3.80 -9.11
N VAL A 154 3.45 4.23 -9.46
CA VAL A 154 3.14 5.64 -9.74
C VAL A 154 3.36 6.51 -8.50
N LEU A 155 2.84 6.11 -7.32
CA LEU A 155 3.03 6.86 -6.07
C LEU A 155 4.51 6.99 -5.70
N ALA A 156 5.26 5.90 -5.82
CA ALA A 156 6.70 5.90 -5.56
C ALA A 156 7.49 6.79 -6.53
N ALA A 157 7.00 6.98 -7.76
CA ALA A 157 7.62 7.86 -8.76
C ALA A 157 7.19 9.32 -8.62
N THR A 158 5.88 9.58 -8.35
CA THR A 158 5.31 10.94 -8.28
C THR A 158 5.45 11.60 -6.91
N TYR A 159 5.47 10.82 -5.82
CA TYR A 159 5.58 11.31 -4.43
C TYR A 159 6.71 10.60 -3.65
N PRO A 160 7.95 10.60 -4.19
CA PRO A 160 9.08 9.98 -3.51
C PRO A 160 9.47 10.68 -2.19
N ASP A 161 9.00 11.89 -1.97
CA ASP A 161 9.13 12.69 -0.75
C ASP A 161 8.12 12.29 0.35
N VAL A 162 7.07 11.57 -0.03
CA VAL A 162 6.02 11.09 0.89
C VAL A 162 6.23 9.62 1.26
N PHE A 163 6.51 8.76 0.27
CA PHE A 163 6.61 7.32 0.47
C PHE A 163 8.06 6.88 0.73
N ALA A 164 8.26 6.09 1.78
CA ALA A 164 9.56 5.52 2.15
C ALA A 164 9.83 4.16 1.48
N ALA A 165 8.79 3.39 1.20
CA ALA A 165 8.89 2.12 0.50
C ALA A 165 7.58 1.74 -0.21
N GLY A 166 7.69 0.87 -1.23
CA GLY A 166 6.57 0.28 -1.94
C GLY A 166 6.71 -1.23 -2.10
N ILE A 167 5.56 -1.93 -2.18
CA ILE A 167 5.46 -3.34 -2.54
C ILE A 167 4.41 -3.47 -3.65
N ALA A 168 4.81 -3.96 -4.81
CA ALA A 168 3.96 -4.07 -5.99
C ALA A 168 3.78 -5.53 -6.43
N TYR A 169 2.55 -6.04 -6.33
CA TYR A 169 2.17 -7.39 -6.72
C TYR A 169 1.52 -7.42 -8.10
N ALA A 170 2.22 -7.92 -9.13
CA ALA A 170 1.77 -8.00 -10.52
C ALA A 170 1.38 -6.64 -11.11
N GLY A 171 2.32 -5.71 -11.14
CA GLY A 171 2.16 -4.37 -11.72
C GLY A 171 2.94 -4.17 -13.03
N VAL A 172 3.03 -2.91 -13.44
CA VAL A 172 3.84 -2.45 -14.59
C VAL A 172 4.69 -1.25 -14.16
N PRO A 173 5.71 -0.85 -14.94
CA PRO A 173 6.47 0.38 -14.66
C PRO A 173 5.56 1.61 -14.58
N ALA A 174 5.89 2.56 -13.71
CA ALA A 174 5.22 3.85 -13.68
C ALA A 174 5.31 4.54 -15.04
N GLY A 175 4.16 5.02 -15.55
CA GLY A 175 4.06 5.68 -16.85
C GLY A 175 3.90 4.74 -18.06
N CYS A 176 3.95 3.43 -17.88
CA CYS A 176 3.74 2.48 -18.98
C CYS A 176 2.33 2.59 -19.59
N PHE A 177 1.34 2.87 -18.77
CA PHE A 177 -0.07 3.04 -19.19
C PHE A 177 -0.41 4.46 -19.62
N MET A 178 0.54 5.39 -19.67
CA MET A 178 0.28 6.77 -20.07
C MET A 178 -0.53 6.83 -21.37
N SER A 179 -1.66 7.56 -21.36
CA SER A 179 -2.50 7.77 -22.52
C SER A 179 -2.06 9.01 -23.29
N ALA A 180 -2.16 8.94 -24.63
CA ALA A 180 -1.78 10.06 -25.49
C ALA A 180 -2.76 11.24 -25.43
N ASP A 181 -4.02 10.97 -25.10
CA ASP A 181 -5.12 11.94 -24.98
C ASP A 181 -5.41 12.35 -23.52
N GLU A 182 -4.51 11.96 -22.59
CA GLU A 182 -4.64 12.25 -21.16
C GLU A 182 -5.90 11.66 -20.49
N SER A 183 -6.56 10.68 -21.12
CA SER A 183 -7.74 10.01 -20.56
C SER A 183 -7.42 9.32 -19.25
N PRO A 184 -8.20 9.55 -18.19
CA PRO A 184 -8.05 8.80 -16.95
C PRO A 184 -8.58 7.37 -17.13
N ASP A 185 -8.04 6.43 -16.34
CA ASP A 185 -8.49 5.02 -16.33
C ASP A 185 -8.40 4.33 -17.72
N TYR A 186 -7.42 4.76 -18.55
CA TYR A 186 -7.17 4.19 -19.87
C TYR A 186 -6.44 2.87 -19.77
N TRP A 187 -6.94 1.84 -20.48
CA TRP A 187 -6.24 0.56 -20.60
C TRP A 187 -5.26 0.56 -21.77
N ASN A 188 -3.98 0.51 -21.50
CA ASN A 188 -2.93 0.44 -22.52
C ASN A 188 -2.60 -1.02 -22.87
N GLY A 189 -3.17 -1.51 -23.97
CA GLY A 189 -2.95 -2.88 -24.45
C GLY A 189 -1.50 -3.18 -24.80
N THR A 190 -0.76 -2.21 -25.37
CA THR A 190 0.66 -2.39 -25.71
C THR A 190 1.49 -2.61 -24.45
N CYS A 191 1.23 -1.83 -23.40
CA CYS A 191 1.91 -2.04 -22.12
C CYS A 191 1.49 -3.34 -21.46
N SER A 192 0.17 -3.61 -21.31
CA SER A 192 -0.29 -4.82 -20.62
C SER A 192 0.25 -6.11 -21.25
N LEU A 193 0.38 -6.14 -22.58
CA LEU A 193 0.96 -7.27 -23.32
C LEU A 193 2.51 -7.30 -23.28
N GLY A 194 3.15 -6.41 -22.52
CA GLY A 194 4.61 -6.38 -22.39
C GLY A 194 5.35 -5.92 -23.65
N GLN A 195 4.67 -5.18 -24.54
CA GLN A 195 5.26 -4.72 -25.81
C GLN A 195 5.93 -3.34 -25.72
N THR A 196 5.77 -2.63 -24.59
CA THR A 196 6.44 -1.36 -24.33
C THR A 196 7.84 -1.64 -23.79
N ILE A 197 8.82 -1.69 -24.66
CA ILE A 197 10.21 -2.00 -24.33
C ILE A 197 11.06 -0.73 -24.40
N LEU A 198 11.59 -0.30 -23.26
CA LEU A 198 12.48 0.84 -23.16
C LEU A 198 13.84 0.43 -22.58
N THR A 199 14.85 1.27 -22.78
CA THR A 199 16.12 1.11 -22.08
C THR A 199 15.97 1.46 -20.60
N GLN A 200 16.91 1.02 -19.78
CA GLN A 200 17.00 1.37 -18.37
C GLN A 200 16.96 2.89 -18.14
N GLN A 201 17.73 3.63 -18.92
CA GLN A 201 17.78 5.09 -18.84
C GLN A 201 16.44 5.74 -19.22
N GLN A 202 15.81 5.29 -20.30
CA GLN A 202 14.50 5.82 -20.72
C GLN A 202 13.42 5.59 -19.64
N TRP A 203 13.39 4.40 -19.04
CA TRP A 203 12.46 4.13 -17.92
C TRP A 203 12.73 5.01 -16.70
N ALA A 204 14.01 5.21 -16.37
CA ALA A 204 14.37 6.12 -15.27
C ALA A 204 13.94 7.57 -15.58
N ASP A 205 14.07 8.00 -16.83
CA ASP A 205 13.69 9.35 -17.25
C ASP A 205 12.16 9.54 -17.22
N VAL A 206 11.38 8.52 -17.63
CA VAL A 206 9.92 8.52 -17.47
C VAL A 206 9.52 8.76 -16.02
N ALA A 207 10.11 8.03 -15.08
CA ALA A 207 9.79 8.18 -13.66
C ALA A 207 10.29 9.52 -13.07
N LYS A 208 11.46 10.02 -13.51
CA LYS A 208 11.97 11.34 -13.10
C LYS A 208 11.10 12.48 -13.59
N ALA A 209 10.53 12.36 -14.78
CA ALA A 209 9.64 13.37 -15.36
C ALA A 209 8.33 13.55 -14.58
N MET A 210 7.94 12.59 -13.71
CA MET A 210 6.77 12.68 -12.86
C MET A 210 6.93 13.66 -11.68
N TYR A 211 8.18 13.94 -11.28
CA TYR A 211 8.53 14.97 -10.31
C TYR A 211 9.79 15.72 -10.77
N PRO A 212 9.64 16.67 -11.72
CA PRO A 212 10.79 17.40 -12.26
C PRO A 212 11.58 18.13 -11.16
N GLY A 213 12.90 18.02 -11.22
CA GLY A 213 13.79 18.68 -10.24
C GLY A 213 13.92 17.99 -8.89
N TYR A 214 13.23 16.88 -8.63
CA TYR A 214 13.41 16.14 -7.39
C TYR A 214 14.77 15.43 -7.34
N THR A 215 15.57 15.76 -6.33
CA THR A 215 16.91 15.20 -6.09
C THR A 215 17.02 14.41 -4.78
N GLY A 216 15.92 14.35 -4.02
CA GLY A 216 15.88 13.63 -2.75
C GLY A 216 15.93 12.10 -2.90
N PRO A 217 15.93 11.37 -1.79
CA PRO A 217 15.91 9.91 -1.79
C PRO A 217 14.60 9.37 -2.38
N ARG A 218 14.71 8.28 -3.14
CA ARG A 218 13.53 7.57 -3.66
C ARG A 218 13.20 6.35 -2.79
N PRO A 219 11.90 5.99 -2.69
CA PRO A 219 11.46 4.86 -1.88
C PRO A 219 12.09 3.55 -2.38
N LYS A 220 12.41 2.65 -1.45
CA LYS A 220 12.81 1.29 -1.81
C LYS A 220 11.61 0.49 -2.29
N MET A 221 11.83 -0.41 -3.26
CA MET A 221 10.76 -1.14 -3.92
C MET A 221 10.95 -2.65 -3.81
N GLN A 222 9.84 -3.34 -3.56
CA GLN A 222 9.75 -4.80 -3.62
C GLN A 222 8.70 -5.19 -4.66
N ILE A 223 9.09 -6.00 -5.65
CA ILE A 223 8.29 -6.28 -6.84
C ILE A 223 8.02 -7.77 -6.94
N TYR A 224 6.77 -8.16 -7.08
CA TYR A 224 6.34 -9.54 -7.31
C TYR A 224 5.68 -9.70 -8.67
N HIS A 225 5.95 -10.82 -9.37
CA HIS A 225 5.30 -11.11 -10.64
C HIS A 225 5.23 -12.63 -10.90
N GLY A 226 4.23 -13.05 -11.67
CA GLY A 226 4.08 -14.42 -12.12
C GLY A 226 4.64 -14.61 -13.54
N SER A 227 5.39 -15.68 -13.79
CA SER A 227 5.97 -15.93 -15.11
C SER A 227 4.95 -16.30 -16.18
N LEU A 228 3.75 -16.72 -15.79
CA LEU A 228 2.62 -17.05 -16.67
C LEU A 228 1.49 -16.00 -16.58
N ASP A 229 1.82 -14.77 -16.16
CA ASP A 229 0.83 -13.68 -16.15
C ASP A 229 0.45 -13.31 -17.59
N THR A 230 -0.85 -13.49 -17.92
CA THR A 230 -1.46 -13.16 -19.21
C THR A 230 -2.32 -11.89 -19.18
N THR A 231 -2.45 -11.25 -18.01
CA THR A 231 -3.13 -9.96 -17.84
C THR A 231 -2.17 -8.80 -17.98
N LEU A 232 -1.08 -8.87 -17.21
CA LEU A 232 0.08 -7.95 -17.30
C LEU A 232 1.31 -8.81 -17.56
N TYR A 233 1.62 -9.04 -18.85
CA TYR A 233 2.64 -9.99 -19.28
C TYR A 233 3.95 -9.82 -18.51
N VAL A 234 4.64 -10.95 -18.26
CA VAL A 234 5.88 -11.00 -17.45
C VAL A 234 6.98 -10.05 -17.93
N GLN A 235 6.95 -9.61 -19.19
CA GLN A 235 7.88 -8.58 -19.67
C GLN A 235 7.78 -7.30 -18.85
N ASN A 236 6.60 -6.96 -18.31
CA ASN A 236 6.42 -5.79 -17.45
C ASN A 236 7.23 -5.88 -16.14
N TYR A 237 7.46 -7.09 -15.63
CA TYR A 237 8.37 -7.30 -14.50
C TYR A 237 9.80 -6.88 -14.83
N TYR A 238 10.31 -7.30 -15.99
CA TYR A 238 11.67 -6.93 -16.44
C TYR A 238 11.77 -5.43 -16.73
N GLU A 239 10.74 -4.83 -17.30
CA GLU A 239 10.70 -3.38 -17.53
C GLU A 239 10.64 -2.59 -16.20
N THR A 240 9.91 -3.11 -15.20
CA THR A 240 9.89 -2.51 -13.85
C THR A 240 11.26 -2.58 -13.17
N ILE A 241 11.99 -3.69 -13.34
CA ILE A 241 13.38 -3.81 -12.87
C ILE A 241 14.27 -2.76 -13.54
N LYS A 242 14.16 -2.57 -14.86
CA LYS A 242 14.91 -1.51 -15.56
C LYS A 242 14.61 -0.13 -14.99
N GLN A 243 13.32 0.17 -14.72
CA GLN A 243 12.94 1.46 -14.18
C GLN A 243 13.58 1.73 -12.83
N TRP A 244 13.43 0.81 -11.87
CA TRP A 244 13.92 1.02 -10.52
C TRP A 244 15.44 0.90 -10.42
N THR A 245 16.08 -0.03 -11.14
CA THR A 245 17.57 -0.09 -11.21
C THR A 245 18.14 1.18 -11.83
N GLY A 246 17.51 1.73 -12.87
CA GLY A 246 17.93 3.01 -13.47
C GLY A 246 17.80 4.20 -12.53
N LEU A 247 16.74 4.25 -11.71
CA LEU A 247 16.54 5.28 -10.70
C LEU A 247 17.55 5.20 -9.55
N PHE A 248 17.97 3.98 -9.17
CA PHE A 248 18.92 3.75 -8.07
C PHE A 248 20.38 3.72 -8.52
N GLY A 249 20.65 3.71 -9.82
CA GLY A 249 22.01 3.57 -10.37
C GLY A 249 22.56 2.14 -10.21
N TYR A 250 21.71 1.15 -10.14
CA TYR A 250 22.10 -0.27 -10.10
C TYR A 250 22.18 -0.85 -11.49
N THR A 251 22.88 -1.99 -11.63
CA THR A 251 22.80 -2.81 -12.86
C THR A 251 21.49 -3.59 -12.89
N THR A 252 21.07 -4.01 -14.08
CA THR A 252 19.92 -4.93 -14.24
C THR A 252 20.27 -6.39 -13.94
N THR A 253 21.52 -6.68 -13.61
CA THR A 253 21.96 -7.99 -13.11
C THR A 253 21.83 -8.01 -11.60
N PRO A 254 21.11 -8.98 -11.00
CA PRO A 254 20.99 -9.07 -9.56
C PRO A 254 22.32 -9.40 -8.88
N VAL A 255 22.54 -8.84 -7.70
CA VAL A 255 23.72 -9.15 -6.87
C VAL A 255 23.55 -10.46 -6.10
N SER A 256 22.32 -10.94 -5.93
CA SER A 256 22.03 -12.27 -5.39
C SER A 256 20.72 -12.82 -5.92
N GLU A 257 20.66 -14.15 -5.99
CA GLU A 257 19.48 -14.93 -6.34
C GLU A 257 19.26 -16.01 -5.29
N THR A 258 18.02 -16.21 -4.86
CA THR A 258 17.63 -17.23 -3.88
C THR A 258 16.42 -17.97 -4.41
N PRO A 259 16.60 -19.18 -4.98
CA PRO A 259 15.50 -20.01 -5.45
C PRO A 259 14.64 -20.51 -4.28
N ASN A 260 13.35 -20.76 -4.57
CA ASN A 260 12.37 -21.27 -3.61
C ASN A 260 12.20 -20.39 -2.35
N TYR A 261 12.31 -19.08 -2.53
CA TYR A 261 12.15 -18.10 -1.46
C TYR A 261 11.08 -17.06 -1.82
N PRO A 262 10.17 -16.72 -0.89
CA PRO A 262 10.02 -17.21 0.47
C PRO A 262 9.51 -18.66 0.53
N ARG A 263 9.02 -19.18 -0.58
CA ARG A 263 8.65 -20.59 -0.82
C ARG A 263 8.66 -20.90 -2.32
N SER A 264 8.73 -22.19 -2.69
CA SER A 264 8.51 -22.63 -4.08
C SER A 264 7.11 -22.20 -4.54
N PRO A 265 6.93 -21.75 -5.80
CA PRO A 265 7.92 -21.72 -6.87
C PRO A 265 8.57 -20.35 -7.10
N TYR A 266 8.71 -19.50 -6.06
CA TYR A 266 9.25 -18.16 -6.19
C TYR A 266 10.78 -18.16 -6.10
N THR A 267 11.40 -17.28 -6.88
CA THR A 267 12.83 -16.95 -6.76
C THR A 267 12.95 -15.47 -6.41
N LYS A 268 13.71 -15.18 -5.35
CA LYS A 268 14.05 -13.82 -4.94
C LYS A 268 15.31 -13.37 -5.65
N TYR A 269 15.27 -12.14 -6.18
CA TYR A 269 16.42 -11.43 -6.75
C TYR A 269 16.67 -10.14 -5.99
N VAL A 270 17.92 -9.86 -5.63
CA VAL A 270 18.32 -8.60 -4.97
C VAL A 270 19.21 -7.82 -5.92
N PHE A 271 18.91 -6.54 -6.12
CA PHE A 271 19.69 -5.63 -6.99
C PHE A 271 20.48 -4.60 -6.17
N GLY A 272 20.18 -4.48 -4.89
CA GLY A 272 20.78 -3.56 -3.93
C GLY A 272 19.88 -3.41 -2.70
N ASP A 273 20.22 -2.50 -1.81
CA ASP A 273 19.48 -2.24 -0.57
C ASP A 273 18.06 -1.66 -0.78
N LYS A 274 17.77 -1.15 -1.99
CA LYS A 274 16.51 -0.50 -2.34
C LYS A 274 15.64 -1.27 -3.33
N LEU A 275 16.11 -2.42 -3.85
CA LEU A 275 15.33 -3.20 -4.81
C LEU A 275 15.50 -4.69 -4.60
N GLU A 276 14.39 -5.32 -4.24
CA GLU A 276 14.22 -6.76 -4.24
C GLU A 276 13.07 -7.14 -5.16
N THR A 277 13.18 -8.25 -5.86
CA THR A 277 12.11 -8.73 -6.73
C THR A 277 11.90 -10.24 -6.57
N PHE A 278 10.67 -10.70 -6.85
CA PHE A 278 10.28 -12.08 -6.73
C PHE A 278 9.54 -12.51 -7.98
N LEU A 279 10.05 -13.53 -8.64
CA LEU A 279 9.41 -14.12 -9.80
C LEU A 279 8.89 -15.52 -9.45
N GLY A 280 7.56 -15.70 -9.55
CA GLY A 280 6.91 -17.00 -9.36
C GLY A 280 6.92 -17.80 -10.66
N ASN A 281 7.69 -18.90 -10.73
CA ASN A 281 7.75 -19.74 -11.90
C ASN A 281 6.46 -20.56 -12.04
N GLY A 282 5.79 -20.46 -13.18
CA GLY A 282 4.47 -21.09 -13.40
C GLY A 282 3.30 -20.37 -12.69
N VAL A 283 3.54 -19.25 -12.02
CA VAL A 283 2.50 -18.45 -11.38
C VAL A 283 1.85 -17.53 -12.41
N THR A 284 0.52 -17.41 -12.34
CA THR A 284 -0.29 -16.54 -13.21
C THR A 284 -0.39 -15.13 -12.63
N HIS A 285 -1.38 -14.32 -13.09
CA HIS A 285 -1.69 -13.01 -12.53
C HIS A 285 -2.12 -13.04 -11.06
N SER A 286 -2.64 -14.16 -10.58
CA SER A 286 -3.02 -14.38 -9.18
C SER A 286 -1.78 -14.74 -8.37
N ILE A 287 -1.16 -13.74 -7.75
CA ILE A 287 0.07 -13.88 -6.95
C ILE A 287 -0.28 -14.04 -5.47
N ASP A 288 0.45 -14.93 -4.79
CA ASP A 288 0.40 -15.02 -3.33
C ASP A 288 0.95 -13.75 -2.67
N VAL A 289 0.31 -13.31 -1.59
CA VAL A 289 0.79 -12.23 -0.73
C VAL A 289 1.61 -12.83 0.41
N PHE A 290 2.81 -12.30 0.63
CA PHE A 290 3.76 -12.81 1.62
C PHE A 290 3.89 -11.87 2.81
N ALA A 291 2.93 -11.95 3.73
CA ALA A 291 2.82 -11.05 4.87
C ALA A 291 4.12 -10.86 5.67
N GLU A 292 4.88 -11.94 5.90
CA GLU A 292 6.14 -11.86 6.64
C GLU A 292 7.21 -11.07 5.87
N GLU A 293 7.30 -11.26 4.55
CA GLU A 293 8.24 -10.51 3.70
C GLU A 293 7.84 -9.05 3.59
N ASP A 294 6.53 -8.77 3.47
CA ASP A 294 5.98 -7.42 3.45
C ASP A 294 6.34 -6.65 4.73
N LEU A 295 6.11 -7.27 5.88
CA LEU A 295 6.42 -6.70 7.19
C LEU A 295 7.92 -6.49 7.40
N LYS A 296 8.77 -7.40 6.91
CA LYS A 296 10.23 -7.24 6.87
C LYS A 296 10.63 -6.05 6.01
N TRP A 297 10.06 -5.96 4.80
CA TRP A 297 10.36 -4.88 3.87
C TRP A 297 10.00 -3.52 4.43
N PHE A 298 8.84 -3.38 5.07
CA PHE A 298 8.43 -2.13 5.72
C PHE A 298 9.08 -1.89 7.09
N GLY A 299 9.92 -2.83 7.57
CA GLY A 299 10.65 -2.68 8.83
C GLY A 299 9.78 -2.82 10.08
N PHE A 300 8.68 -3.56 10.00
CA PHE A 300 7.88 -3.92 11.16
C PHE A 300 8.45 -5.15 11.89
N LEU A 301 9.12 -6.06 11.17
CA LEU A 301 9.87 -7.19 11.71
C LEU A 301 11.36 -6.84 11.81
N VAL A 302 11.72 -5.93 12.69
CA VAL A 302 13.13 -5.72 13.02
C VAL A 302 13.56 -6.82 13.97
N ARG A 303 14.63 -7.57 13.65
CA ARG A 303 15.37 -8.33 14.67
C ARG A 303 15.82 -7.32 15.72
N ARG A 304 15.19 -7.31 16.91
CA ARG A 304 15.82 -6.63 18.03
C ARG A 304 17.20 -7.27 18.20
N PRO A 305 18.28 -6.48 18.30
CA PRO A 305 19.53 -7.02 18.77
C PRO A 305 19.23 -7.75 20.10
N PRO A 306 19.88 -8.86 20.43
CA PRO A 306 19.70 -9.49 21.73
C PRO A 306 19.98 -8.44 22.81
N GLU A 307 18.97 -8.12 23.61
CA GLU A 307 19.15 -7.28 24.78
C GLU A 307 20.17 -7.98 25.68
N HIS A 308 21.34 -7.40 25.82
CA HIS A 308 22.34 -7.86 26.79
C HIS A 308 21.71 -7.79 28.18
N GLY A 309 21.38 -8.96 28.69
CA GLY A 309 21.25 -9.39 30.08
C GLY A 309 20.64 -8.39 31.06
N VAL A 310 19.31 -8.40 31.20
CA VAL A 310 18.70 -8.22 32.52
C VAL A 310 18.14 -9.57 32.93
N THR A 311 18.82 -10.20 33.90
CA THR A 311 18.39 -11.45 34.54
C THR A 311 17.10 -11.15 35.32
N THR A 312 15.93 -11.48 34.74
CA THR A 312 14.70 -11.56 35.51
C THR A 312 14.25 -13.01 35.63
N MET A 313 14.04 -13.38 36.88
CA MET A 313 13.67 -14.71 37.34
C MET A 313 12.41 -15.22 36.63
N THR A 314 12.52 -16.48 36.19
CA THR A 314 11.47 -17.28 35.55
C THR A 314 10.32 -17.55 36.53
N ALA A 315 9.13 -17.14 36.17
CA ALA A 315 7.89 -17.73 36.70
C ALA A 315 7.41 -18.81 35.70
N PRO A 316 6.85 -19.93 36.11
CA PRO A 316 6.52 -21.04 35.23
C PRO A 316 5.36 -20.72 34.33
N ALA A 317 5.55 -21.02 33.03
CA ALA A 317 4.52 -20.87 32.00
C ALA A 317 3.41 -21.90 32.21
N THR A 318 2.22 -21.41 32.51
CA THR A 318 0.99 -22.19 32.41
C THR A 318 0.53 -22.19 30.95
N THR A 319 0.62 -23.31 30.29
CA THR A 319 0.06 -23.54 28.95
C THR A 319 -1.47 -23.63 29.06
N THR A 320 -2.16 -22.54 28.76
CA THR A 320 -3.60 -22.59 28.49
C THR A 320 -3.79 -22.80 26.99
N SER A 321 -4.21 -24.00 26.64
CA SER A 321 -4.74 -24.34 25.32
C SER A 321 -6.04 -23.55 25.13
N ALA A 322 -6.08 -22.61 24.20
CA ALA A 322 -7.30 -21.90 23.85
C ALA A 322 -8.26 -22.88 23.15
N ALA A 323 -9.42 -23.10 23.76
CA ALA A 323 -10.50 -23.89 23.19
C ALA A 323 -10.99 -23.27 21.88
N ALA A 324 -11.11 -24.11 20.84
CA ALA A 324 -11.77 -23.73 19.57
C ALA A 324 -13.18 -23.24 19.83
N GLY A 325 -13.58 -22.09 19.26
CA GLY A 325 -14.90 -21.51 19.41
C GLY A 325 -15.99 -22.49 18.95
N SER A 326 -16.91 -22.84 19.85
CA SER A 326 -18.05 -23.68 19.57
C SER A 326 -19.12 -22.88 18.80
N GLY A 327 -19.21 -23.11 17.49
CA GLY A 327 -20.20 -22.51 16.60
C GLY A 327 -20.02 -22.96 15.17
N THR A 328 -21.04 -22.73 14.32
CA THR A 328 -20.95 -22.94 12.87
C THR A 328 -20.79 -21.60 12.16
N ALA A 329 -19.94 -21.58 11.12
CA ALA A 329 -19.79 -20.42 10.26
C ALA A 329 -20.91 -20.38 9.20
N PRO A 330 -21.52 -19.23 8.91
CA PRO A 330 -22.56 -19.11 7.88
C PRO A 330 -21.97 -19.27 6.48
N GLN A 331 -22.84 -19.41 5.47
CA GLN A 331 -22.41 -19.37 4.07
C GLN A 331 -21.55 -18.12 3.83
N TRP A 332 -20.43 -18.28 3.13
CA TRP A 332 -19.40 -17.29 2.85
C TRP A 332 -18.63 -16.79 4.09
N GLY A 333 -18.92 -17.30 5.28
CA GLY A 333 -18.16 -17.00 6.50
C GLY A 333 -16.80 -17.71 6.53
N GLN A 334 -15.84 -17.11 7.25
CA GLN A 334 -14.54 -17.75 7.47
C GLN A 334 -14.71 -18.97 8.39
N CYS A 335 -14.06 -20.08 8.00
CA CYS A 335 -14.11 -21.35 8.74
C CYS A 335 -12.74 -21.99 8.98
N GLY A 336 -11.66 -21.29 8.64
CA GLY A 336 -10.29 -21.78 8.85
C GLY A 336 -9.24 -20.82 8.33
N GLY A 337 -7.97 -21.19 8.54
CA GLY A 337 -6.79 -20.44 8.18
C GLY A 337 -5.81 -20.34 9.34
N ILE A 338 -4.55 -20.00 9.05
CA ILE A 338 -3.52 -19.86 10.09
C ILE A 338 -3.93 -18.75 11.07
N GLY A 339 -3.98 -19.08 12.37
CA GLY A 339 -4.38 -18.15 13.44
C GLY A 339 -5.89 -17.97 13.61
N TRP A 340 -6.73 -18.70 12.87
CA TRP A 340 -8.17 -18.66 13.04
C TRP A 340 -8.61 -19.28 14.38
N THR A 341 -9.37 -18.55 15.17
CA THR A 341 -9.89 -19.00 16.48
C THR A 341 -11.41 -19.11 16.52
N GLY A 342 -12.10 -18.81 15.41
CA GLY A 342 -13.54 -18.89 15.27
C GLY A 342 -14.04 -20.29 14.90
N ALA A 343 -15.33 -20.37 14.47
CA ALA A 343 -15.96 -21.61 14.04
C ALA A 343 -15.21 -22.26 12.86
N THR A 344 -14.97 -23.57 12.96
CA THR A 344 -14.31 -24.36 11.91
C THR A 344 -15.25 -25.27 11.14
N VAL A 345 -16.53 -25.30 11.53
CA VAL A 345 -17.59 -26.08 10.88
C VAL A 345 -18.56 -25.12 10.21
N CYS A 346 -18.94 -25.41 8.98
CA CYS A 346 -19.93 -24.61 8.24
C CYS A 346 -21.36 -25.07 8.55
N VAL A 347 -22.31 -24.12 8.46
CA VAL A 347 -23.74 -24.46 8.44
C VAL A 347 -24.02 -25.34 7.21
N SER A 348 -24.73 -26.48 7.42
CA SER A 348 -25.16 -27.36 6.32
C SER A 348 -26.03 -26.57 5.31
N PRO A 349 -25.87 -26.75 4.00
CA PRO A 349 -25.09 -27.82 3.31
C PRO A 349 -23.64 -27.42 2.94
N PHE A 350 -23.11 -26.31 3.44
CA PHE A 350 -21.83 -25.76 3.03
C PHE A 350 -20.63 -26.49 3.64
N GLN A 351 -19.52 -26.52 2.90
CA GLN A 351 -18.25 -27.10 3.33
C GLN A 351 -17.19 -26.00 3.49
N CYS A 352 -16.24 -26.26 4.40
CA CYS A 352 -15.12 -25.33 4.61
C CYS A 352 -14.04 -25.57 3.54
N ASN A 353 -14.02 -24.70 2.55
CA ASN A 353 -13.07 -24.75 1.43
C ASN A 353 -11.88 -23.82 1.68
N LYS A 354 -10.67 -24.38 1.57
CA LYS A 354 -9.43 -23.60 1.70
C LYS A 354 -9.28 -22.67 0.50
N VAL A 355 -9.23 -21.35 0.76
CA VAL A 355 -8.94 -20.33 -0.25
C VAL A 355 -7.44 -20.03 -0.28
N ASN A 356 -6.82 -19.92 0.89
CA ASN A 356 -5.37 -19.78 1.07
C ASN A 356 -4.97 -20.24 2.48
N ASP A 357 -3.69 -20.14 2.84
CA ASP A 357 -3.21 -20.61 4.15
C ASP A 357 -3.80 -19.84 5.35
N TRP A 358 -4.28 -18.62 5.12
CA TRP A 358 -4.81 -17.73 6.16
C TRP A 358 -6.34 -17.67 6.17
N TYR A 359 -7.00 -18.19 5.12
CA TYR A 359 -8.43 -18.05 4.95
C TYR A 359 -9.06 -19.27 4.29
N SER A 360 -10.04 -19.86 4.97
CA SER A 360 -10.96 -20.87 4.43
C SER A 360 -12.38 -20.36 4.57
N GLN A 361 -13.23 -20.66 3.61
CA GLN A 361 -14.58 -20.12 3.50
C GLN A 361 -15.62 -21.22 3.34
N CYS A 362 -16.77 -21.03 3.95
CA CYS A 362 -17.94 -21.91 3.79
C CYS A 362 -18.61 -21.68 2.44
N GLN A 363 -18.51 -22.64 1.53
CA GLN A 363 -19.08 -22.63 0.16
C GLN A 363 -19.85 -23.91 -0.13
#